data_58f5a54567470113b82296e4ddc1a386
#
_entry.id   58f5a54567470113b82296e4ddc1a386
#
_cell.length_a   1.000
_cell.length_b   1.000
_cell.length_c   1.000
_cell.angle_alpha   90.00
_cell.angle_beta   90.00
_cell.angle_gamma   90.00
#
_symmetry.space_group_name_H-M   'P 1'
#
loop_
_entity.id
_entity.type
_entity.pdbx_description
1 polymer ?
#
loop_
_entity_poly.entity_id
_entity_poly.type
_entity_poly.pdbx_seq_one_letter_code
_entity_poly.pdbx_strand_id
1 'polypeptide(L)'
;MNDVTGVALSGMRAAQQGVQVAAHNVANLATPDAPRLQLQRDAAAQGGVDTRVTSHGDTDPTAPLGDLLAAKSEVVAFAANAALIRREDQMLGSLLDRQA
;
A
#
# COMPACT_ATOMS: atom_id res chain seq x y z
N MET A 1 5.42 19.83 7.27
CA MET A 1 4.44 19.05 8.05
C MET A 1 3.37 18.42 7.18
N ASN A 2 2.80 19.17 6.23
CA ASN A 2 1.90 18.59 5.24
C ASN A 2 2.54 17.46 4.44
N ASP A 3 3.86 17.50 4.29
CA ASP A 3 4.60 16.51 3.54
C ASP A 3 4.57 15.14 4.20
N VAL A 4 4.67 15.06 5.54
CA VAL A 4 4.64 13.78 6.26
C VAL A 4 3.28 13.12 6.10
N THR A 5 2.19 13.88 6.28
CA THR A 5 0.83 13.36 6.09
C THR A 5 0.61 12.94 4.64
N GLY A 6 1.06 13.75 3.67
CA GLY A 6 0.94 13.43 2.25
C GLY A 6 1.69 12.17 1.87
N VAL A 7 2.92 12.02 2.37
CA VAL A 7 3.74 10.82 2.13
C VAL A 7 3.06 9.59 2.74
N ALA A 8 2.56 9.70 3.99
CA ALA A 8 1.87 8.60 4.65
C ALA A 8 0.58 8.20 3.92
N LEU A 9 -0.19 9.18 3.44
CA LEU A 9 -1.41 8.91 2.65
C LEU A 9 -1.08 8.20 1.34
N SER A 10 0.00 8.61 0.66
CA SER A 10 0.41 7.93 -0.57
C SER A 10 0.80 6.48 -0.30
N GLY A 11 1.46 6.21 0.83
CA GLY A 11 1.79 4.85 1.27
C GLY A 11 0.54 4.03 1.58
N MET A 12 -0.47 4.63 2.20
CA MET A 12 -1.74 3.96 2.48
C MET A 12 -2.49 3.62 1.19
N ARG A 13 -2.50 4.53 0.22
CA ARG A 13 -3.12 4.27 -1.09
C ARG A 13 -2.41 3.15 -1.83
N ALA A 14 -1.07 3.16 -1.80
CA ALA A 14 -0.28 2.08 -2.39
C ALA A 14 -0.59 0.75 -1.74
N ALA A 15 -0.72 0.71 -0.41
CA ALA A 15 -1.07 -0.50 0.34
C ALA A 15 -2.47 -1.01 -0.04
N GLN A 16 -3.44 -0.10 -0.17
CA GLN A 16 -4.79 -0.49 -0.61
C GLN A 16 -4.77 -1.09 -2.01
N GLN A 17 -4.04 -0.48 -2.93
CA GLN A 17 -3.90 -1.03 -4.28
C GLN A 17 -3.22 -2.39 -4.26
N GLY A 18 -2.22 -2.58 -3.40
CA GLY A 18 -1.56 -3.86 -3.23
C GLY A 18 -2.51 -4.96 -2.77
N VAL A 19 -3.40 -4.65 -1.83
CA VAL A 19 -4.44 -5.59 -1.37
C VAL A 19 -5.39 -5.91 -2.52
N GLN A 20 -5.82 -4.90 -3.28
CA GLN A 20 -6.72 -5.10 -4.42
C GLN A 20 -6.08 -5.98 -5.50
N VAL A 21 -4.81 -5.77 -5.79
CA VAL A 21 -4.06 -6.60 -6.76
C VAL A 21 -3.98 -8.04 -6.26
N ALA A 22 -3.63 -8.25 -5.00
CA ALA A 22 -3.56 -9.59 -4.42
C ALA A 22 -4.93 -10.28 -4.45
N ALA A 23 -5.99 -9.55 -4.10
CA ALA A 23 -7.36 -10.08 -4.12
C ALA A 23 -7.79 -10.46 -5.53
N HIS A 24 -7.46 -9.62 -6.52
CA HIS A 24 -7.75 -9.92 -7.93
C HIS A 24 -7.06 -11.22 -8.36
N ASN A 25 -5.79 -11.35 -8.03
CA ASN A 25 -5.00 -12.53 -8.41
C ASN A 25 -5.56 -13.81 -7.77
N VAL A 26 -5.93 -13.74 -6.49
CA VAL A 26 -6.53 -14.89 -5.78
C VAL A 26 -7.90 -15.23 -6.38
N ALA A 27 -8.73 -14.22 -6.63
CA ALA A 27 -10.07 -14.44 -7.18
C ALA A 27 -10.04 -15.05 -8.59
N ASN A 28 -8.98 -14.81 -9.36
CA ASN A 28 -8.88 -15.27 -10.76
C ASN A 28 -7.97 -16.48 -10.94
N LEU A 29 -7.59 -17.16 -9.85
CA LEU A 29 -6.74 -18.33 -9.91
C LEU A 29 -7.30 -19.44 -10.80
N ALA A 30 -8.60 -19.67 -10.73
CA ALA A 30 -9.27 -20.72 -11.49
C ALA A 30 -9.84 -20.22 -12.81
N THR A 31 -9.64 -18.94 -13.15
CA THR A 31 -10.16 -18.36 -14.39
C THR A 31 -9.15 -18.59 -15.51
N PRO A 32 -9.48 -19.37 -16.56
CA PRO A 32 -8.55 -19.59 -17.67
C PRO A 32 -8.18 -18.27 -18.35
N ASP A 33 -6.89 -18.12 -18.66
CA ASP A 33 -6.34 -16.99 -19.40
C ASP A 33 -6.48 -15.63 -18.71
N ALA A 34 -6.88 -15.60 -17.44
CA ALA A 34 -6.92 -14.36 -16.68
C ALA A 34 -5.48 -13.89 -16.40
N PRO A 35 -5.10 -12.66 -16.78
CA PRO A 35 -3.76 -12.16 -16.48
C PRO A 35 -3.59 -11.91 -14.98
N ARG A 36 -2.39 -12.17 -14.49
CA ARG A 36 -2.02 -11.77 -13.15
C ARG A 36 -1.67 -10.29 -13.14
N LEU A 37 -2.07 -9.60 -12.12
CA LEU A 37 -1.73 -8.19 -11.93
C LEU A 37 -0.52 -8.07 -11.01
N GLN A 38 0.26 -7.03 -11.23
CA GLN A 38 1.39 -6.68 -10.39
C GLN A 38 1.36 -5.18 -10.13
N LEU A 39 1.57 -4.81 -8.87
CA LEU A 39 1.69 -3.42 -8.48
C LEU A 39 3.16 -3.02 -8.54
N GLN A 40 3.46 -1.97 -9.30
CA GLN A 40 4.78 -1.36 -9.31
C GLN A 40 4.75 -0.07 -8.52
N ARG A 41 5.78 0.15 -7.73
CA ARG A 41 5.92 1.32 -6.88
C ARG A 41 7.19 2.05 -7.24
N ASP A 42 7.07 3.34 -7.42
CA ASP A 42 8.21 4.22 -7.70
C ASP A 42 8.19 5.40 -6.72
N ALA A 43 9.36 5.87 -6.36
CA ALA A 43 9.45 7.06 -5.52
C ALA A 43 8.96 8.27 -6.32
N ALA A 44 8.03 9.02 -5.74
CA ALA A 44 7.53 10.25 -6.36
C ALA A 44 8.55 11.37 -6.19
N ALA A 45 8.63 12.26 -7.18
CA ALA A 45 9.59 13.34 -7.19
C ALA A 45 9.45 14.30 -6.00
N GLN A 46 8.24 14.46 -5.48
CA GLN A 46 7.95 15.37 -4.37
C GLN A 46 7.73 14.62 -3.04
N GLY A 47 8.20 13.41 -2.95
CA GLY A 47 8.00 12.55 -1.78
C GLY A 47 6.80 11.64 -1.94
N GLY A 48 6.83 10.52 -1.23
CA GLY A 48 5.77 9.52 -1.31
C GLY A 48 5.99 8.50 -2.40
N VAL A 49 4.94 7.81 -2.77
CA VAL A 49 4.98 6.66 -3.68
C VAL A 49 3.97 6.84 -4.80
N ASP A 50 4.44 6.73 -6.03
CA ASP A 50 3.58 6.58 -7.20
C ASP A 50 3.41 5.09 -7.50
N THR A 51 2.21 4.71 -7.92
CA THR A 51 1.88 3.32 -8.19
C THR A 51 1.38 3.14 -9.62
N ARG A 52 1.65 1.96 -10.15
CA ARG A 52 1.15 1.55 -11.46
C ARG A 52 0.84 0.06 -11.43
N VAL A 53 -0.30 -0.31 -11.99
CA VAL A 53 -0.70 -1.72 -12.10
C VAL A 53 -0.36 -2.20 -13.50
N THR A 54 0.36 -3.31 -13.59
CA THR A 54 0.71 -3.97 -14.85
C THR A 54 0.16 -5.39 -14.84
N SER A 55 -0.02 -5.97 -16.02
CA SER A 55 -0.49 -7.35 -16.15
C SER A 55 0.62 -8.26 -16.66
N HIS A 56 0.61 -9.49 -16.14
CA HIS A 56 1.54 -10.54 -16.56
C HIS A 56 0.76 -11.79 -16.98
N GLY A 57 1.28 -12.45 -18.00
CA GLY A 57 0.67 -13.68 -18.53
C GLY A 57 1.13 -14.96 -17.86
N ASP A 58 1.98 -14.88 -16.84
CA ASP A 58 2.57 -16.07 -16.24
C ASP A 58 1.64 -16.76 -15.26
N THR A 59 1.61 -18.08 -15.32
CA THR A 59 0.93 -18.93 -14.33
C THR A 59 1.99 -19.55 -13.44
N ASP A 60 1.93 -19.21 -12.16
CA ASP A 60 2.82 -19.78 -11.14
C ASP A 60 1.97 -20.49 -10.09
N PRO A 61 2.11 -21.82 -9.93
CA PRO A 61 1.32 -22.57 -8.95
C PRO A 61 1.56 -22.13 -7.50
N THR A 62 2.71 -21.49 -7.21
CA THR A 62 3.04 -21.01 -5.88
C THR A 62 2.55 -19.58 -5.63
N ALA A 63 2.05 -18.92 -6.65
CA ALA A 63 1.63 -17.52 -6.58
C ALA A 63 0.54 -17.24 -5.54
N PRO A 64 -0.46 -18.13 -5.30
CA PRO A 64 -1.48 -17.86 -4.29
C PRO A 64 -0.92 -17.62 -2.89
N LEU A 65 0.11 -18.37 -2.50
CA LEU A 65 0.76 -18.15 -1.20
C LEU A 65 1.45 -16.80 -1.17
N GLY A 66 2.16 -16.45 -2.25
CA GLY A 66 2.80 -15.14 -2.39
C GLY A 66 1.78 -13.99 -2.34
N ASP A 67 0.61 -14.17 -2.97
CA ASP A 67 -0.45 -13.17 -2.96
C ASP A 67 -0.99 -12.94 -1.54
N LEU A 68 -1.18 -14.00 -0.76
CA LEU A 68 -1.63 -13.89 0.63
C LEU A 68 -0.58 -13.19 1.49
N LEU A 69 0.69 -13.54 1.33
CA LEU A 69 1.79 -12.89 2.05
C LEU A 69 1.88 -11.41 1.68
N ALA A 70 1.73 -11.09 0.41
CA ALA A 70 1.73 -9.72 -0.07
C ALA A 70 0.56 -8.93 0.54
N ALA A 71 -0.64 -9.51 0.58
CA ALA A 71 -1.80 -8.87 1.18
C ALA A 71 -1.56 -8.57 2.68
N LYS A 72 -0.98 -9.52 3.43
CA LYS A 72 -0.66 -9.29 4.84
C LYS A 72 0.37 -8.18 5.00
N SER A 73 1.40 -8.18 4.18
CA SER A 73 2.41 -7.12 4.19
C SER A 73 1.79 -5.75 3.92
N GLU A 74 0.85 -5.67 2.99
CA GLU A 74 0.16 -4.43 2.66
C GLU A 74 -0.71 -3.93 3.82
N VAL A 75 -1.38 -4.82 4.53
CA VAL A 75 -2.16 -4.45 5.72
C VAL A 75 -1.24 -3.86 6.79
N VAL A 76 -0.08 -4.46 7.02
CA VAL A 76 0.90 -3.95 7.97
C VAL A 76 1.41 -2.58 7.53
N ALA A 77 1.71 -2.40 6.24
CA ALA A 77 2.17 -1.11 5.71
C ALA A 77 1.10 -0.02 5.87
N PHE A 78 -0.16 -0.35 5.62
CA PHE A 78 -1.28 0.57 5.82
C PHE A 78 -1.36 1.00 7.29
N ALA A 79 -1.30 0.04 8.21
CA ALA A 79 -1.37 0.31 9.64
C ALA A 79 -0.19 1.17 10.11
N ALA A 80 1.01 0.91 9.58
CA ALA A 80 2.20 1.69 9.92
C ALA A 80 2.05 3.15 9.47
N ASN A 81 1.55 3.38 8.27
CA ASN A 81 1.32 4.74 7.76
C ASN A 81 0.23 5.46 8.54
N ALA A 82 -0.83 4.76 8.93
CA ALA A 82 -1.88 5.33 9.77
C ALA A 82 -1.34 5.72 11.15
N ALA A 83 -0.45 4.89 11.73
CA ALA A 83 0.19 5.20 13.00
C ALA A 83 1.07 6.44 12.89
N LEU A 84 1.76 6.62 11.77
CA LEU A 84 2.58 7.79 11.53
C LEU A 84 1.74 9.08 11.54
N ILE A 85 0.59 9.07 10.90
CA ILE A 85 -0.33 10.22 10.90
C ILE A 85 -0.80 10.52 12.33
N ARG A 86 -1.17 9.52 13.09
CA ARG A 86 -1.60 9.72 14.49
C ARG A 86 -0.47 10.31 15.35
N ARG A 87 0.77 9.85 15.13
CA ARG A 87 1.92 10.40 15.85
C ARG A 87 2.13 11.86 15.53
N GLU A 88 1.99 12.23 14.27
CA GLU A 88 2.09 13.62 13.86
C GLU A 88 1.04 14.48 14.55
N ASP A 89 -0.22 14.02 14.55
CA ASP A 89 -1.31 14.74 15.22
C ASP A 89 -1.05 14.90 16.72
N GLN A 90 -0.54 13.86 17.38
CA GLN A 90 -0.21 13.91 18.81
C GLN A 90 0.91 14.91 19.07
N MET A 91 1.93 14.96 18.23
CA MET A 91 3.02 15.93 18.36
C MET A 91 2.54 17.35 18.21
N LEU A 92 1.68 17.61 17.22
CA LEU A 92 1.10 18.92 17.01
C LEU A 92 0.24 19.35 18.20
N GLY A 93 -0.59 18.45 18.71
CA GLY A 93 -1.41 18.72 19.90
C GLY A 93 -0.55 19.04 21.12
N SER A 94 0.52 18.31 21.33
CA SER A 94 1.46 18.54 22.43
C SER A 94 2.13 19.91 22.32
N LEU A 95 2.51 20.33 21.10
CA LEU A 95 3.11 21.64 20.90
C LEU A 95 2.13 22.78 21.17
N LEU A 96 0.89 22.62 20.76
CA LEU A 96 -0.15 23.61 20.99
C LEU A 96 -0.46 23.74 22.49
N ASP A 97 -0.51 22.62 23.20
CA ASP A 97 -0.76 22.63 24.65
C ASP A 97 0.36 23.32 25.42
N ARG A 98 1.60 23.24 24.95
CA ARG A 98 2.73 23.92 25.61
C ARG A 98 2.67 25.43 25.43
N GLN A 99 2.06 25.90 24.37
CA GLN A 99 1.96 27.33 24.12
C GLN A 99 0.75 27.99 24.80
N ALA A 100 -0.16 27.18 25.25
CA ALA A 100 -1.29 27.65 26.04
C ALA A 100 -0.88 27.70 27.53
#